data_b12ee230afd104752c074ededcf5681c
#
_entry.id   b12ee230afd104752c074ededcf5681c
#
_cell.length_a   1.000
_cell.length_b   1.000
_cell.length_c   1.000
_cell.angle_alpha   90.00
_cell.angle_beta   90.00
_cell.angle_gamma   90.00
#
_symmetry.space_group_name_H-M   'P 1'
#
loop_
_entity.id
_entity.type
_entity.pdbx_description
1 polymer ?
#
loop_
_entity_poly.entity_id
_entity_poly.type
_entity_poly.pdbx_seq_one_letter_code
_entity_poly.pdbx_strand_id
1 'polypeptide(L)'
;MFQKNKIMILIVALLGAAGAFFYRPQQTYAAGFSGMTFYHRFLINCWGDSMTAGQGGNGVTYPRVLKELTGFPVNNFGVSGETTYEIVDRSAEYGDQSGDIMIIEMGDNGTWRNMDDLIKQYQNMLDEADCSNYIIISSTDDPNDTDQIWGESGYEPGMRDAWYEAALKDAFGEHVVTARKYLIENGLSINGLDETDEDRERAEKGLISLQLRNYWIDNTHLNGYGYRAQAHAVYEKGIELGYWFANGGDVTSDGWIVVEDDVIQADYTGMALYEYGWWYFNDGVLDESYTGMAVNEYGWWYFNNGLLDLDYTGMAVNEYGWWYFNNGYLDMNYTGMAVNEYGWWYFSNGYLDMNYTGMALNEYGWWYFNNGYLDMNYTGIASNEYGSWYYRNGTIAYGYSGTVEDTYSGKIYTVQNGLVIA
;
A
#
# COMPACT_ATOMS: atom_id res chain seq x y z
N MET A 1 20.41 -15.72 -25.73
CA MET A 1 20.07 -15.39 -24.36
C MET A 1 20.48 -13.95 -23.96
N PHE A 2 21.53 -13.39 -24.48
CA PHE A 2 22.03 -12.05 -24.10
C PHE A 2 21.26 -10.84 -24.66
N GLN A 3 20.34 -11.02 -25.59
CA GLN A 3 19.62 -9.89 -26.22
C GLN A 3 18.31 -9.48 -25.50
N LYS A 4 17.74 -10.35 -24.65
CA LYS A 4 16.52 -10.03 -23.88
C LYS A 4 16.81 -9.16 -22.64
N ASN A 5 17.96 -9.34 -22.01
CA ASN A 5 18.32 -8.57 -20.81
C ASN A 5 18.61 -7.08 -21.07
N LYS A 6 19.07 -6.72 -22.30
CA LYS A 6 19.29 -5.30 -22.64
C LYS A 6 18.01 -4.51 -22.89
N ILE A 7 16.91 -5.17 -23.25
CA ILE A 7 15.62 -4.52 -23.50
C ILE A 7 14.93 -4.20 -22.18
N MET A 8 15.06 -5.06 -21.17
CA MET A 8 14.45 -4.84 -19.85
C MET A 8 15.11 -3.69 -19.06
N ILE A 9 16.44 -3.56 -19.13
CA ILE A 9 17.17 -2.44 -18.51
C ILE A 9 16.82 -1.09 -19.15
N LEU A 10 16.48 -1.08 -20.45
CA LEU A 10 16.10 0.15 -21.17
C LEU A 10 14.69 0.63 -20.82
N ILE A 11 13.78 -0.27 -20.45
CA ILE A 11 12.41 0.09 -20.06
C ILE A 11 12.39 0.72 -18.65
N VAL A 12 13.19 0.22 -17.72
CA VAL A 12 13.31 0.81 -16.37
C VAL A 12 13.98 2.20 -16.40
N ALA A 13 14.94 2.42 -17.32
CA ALA A 13 15.63 3.71 -17.45
C ALA A 13 14.82 4.80 -18.18
N LEU A 14 13.78 4.44 -18.95
CA LEU A 14 12.96 5.39 -19.70
C LEU A 14 11.71 5.88 -18.96
N LEU A 15 11.31 5.22 -17.87
CA LEU A 15 10.15 5.60 -17.06
C LEU A 15 10.50 6.61 -15.93
N GLY A 16 11.76 6.86 -15.66
CA GLY A 16 12.21 7.81 -14.65
C GLY A 16 12.14 9.31 -15.03
N ALA A 17 11.60 9.69 -16.19
CA ALA A 17 11.67 11.06 -16.70
C ALA A 17 10.32 11.70 -17.08
N ALA A 18 9.18 11.10 -16.74
CA ALA A 18 7.86 11.69 -17.03
C ALA A 18 7.07 11.85 -15.74
N GLY A 19 6.95 13.11 -15.31
CA GLY A 19 6.16 13.49 -14.16
C GLY A 19 4.68 13.20 -14.27
N ALA A 20 4.07 13.06 -13.11
CA ALA A 20 2.65 13.14 -12.80
C ALA A 20 1.70 12.58 -13.88
N PHE A 21 1.36 11.32 -13.80
CA PHE A 21 0.24 10.76 -14.52
C PHE A 21 -0.82 10.21 -13.57
N PHE A 22 -2.02 10.68 -13.79
CA PHE A 22 -3.30 10.42 -13.18
C PHE A 22 -3.54 8.94 -12.88
N TYR A 23 -3.81 8.65 -11.64
CA TYR A 23 -4.22 7.35 -11.15
C TYR A 23 -5.67 7.06 -11.56
N ARG A 24 -5.91 5.96 -12.27
CA ARG A 24 -7.24 5.39 -12.47
C ARG A 24 -7.33 4.09 -11.68
N PRO A 25 -8.36 3.88 -10.85
CA PRO A 25 -8.46 2.70 -9.96
C PRO A 25 -8.70 1.37 -10.67
N GLN A 26 -8.71 1.31 -11.98
CA GLN A 26 -8.88 0.08 -12.75
C GLN A 26 -7.78 -0.08 -13.81
N GLN A 27 -6.51 -0.09 -13.40
CA GLN A 27 -5.49 -0.62 -14.30
C GLN A 27 -4.88 -1.85 -13.64
N THR A 28 -5.38 -3.02 -14.07
CA THR A 28 -4.72 -4.31 -13.87
C THR A 28 -3.40 -4.28 -14.61
N TYR A 29 -2.31 -4.19 -13.89
CA TYR A 29 -0.99 -4.38 -14.45
C TYR A 29 -0.57 -5.82 -14.18
N ALA A 30 -0.73 -6.66 -15.19
CA ALA A 30 -0.16 -8.00 -15.18
C ALA A 30 1.35 -7.87 -15.30
N ALA A 31 2.04 -7.89 -14.19
CA ALA A 31 3.47 -7.95 -14.15
C ALA A 31 3.89 -9.41 -13.93
N GLY A 32 4.38 -10.05 -14.96
CA GLY A 32 5.21 -11.26 -14.92
C GLY A 32 4.63 -12.54 -14.33
N PHE A 33 3.70 -12.45 -13.38
CA PHE A 33 2.88 -13.53 -12.86
C PHE A 33 1.48 -13.35 -13.42
N SER A 34 1.01 -14.27 -14.23
CA SER A 34 -0.34 -14.22 -14.77
C SER A 34 -1.34 -14.27 -13.61
N GLY A 35 -2.08 -13.18 -13.41
CA GLY A 35 -3.18 -13.12 -12.45
C GLY A 35 -2.98 -12.21 -11.23
N MET A 36 -1.75 -11.81 -10.88
CA MET A 36 -1.54 -10.91 -9.72
C MET A 36 -1.78 -9.46 -10.08
N THR A 37 -2.57 -8.79 -9.26
CA THR A 37 -2.88 -7.36 -9.35
C THR A 37 -2.52 -6.69 -8.02
N PHE A 38 -2.11 -5.42 -8.09
CA PHE A 38 -1.73 -4.64 -6.92
C PHE A 38 -2.68 -3.48 -6.77
N TYR A 39 -3.17 -3.24 -5.55
CA TYR A 39 -4.04 -2.13 -5.24
C TYR A 39 -3.40 -1.25 -4.17
N HIS A 40 -3.30 0.03 -4.46
CA HIS A 40 -3.00 1.03 -3.44
C HIS A 40 -4.23 1.22 -2.56
N ARG A 41 -4.04 1.33 -1.26
CA ARG A 41 -5.10 1.70 -0.36
C ARG A 41 -5.36 3.18 -0.48
N PHE A 42 -6.55 3.49 -0.96
CA PHE A 42 -7.03 4.84 -1.02
C PHE A 42 -7.38 5.35 0.37
N LEU A 43 -7.24 6.64 0.56
CA LEU A 43 -7.87 7.34 1.64
C LEU A 43 -9.35 7.52 1.27
N ILE A 44 -10.25 7.17 2.17
CA ILE A 44 -11.67 7.39 1.98
C ILE A 44 -12.05 8.69 2.69
N ASN A 45 -12.52 9.66 1.95
CA ASN A 45 -12.93 10.98 2.45
C ASN A 45 -14.45 11.08 2.43
N CYS A 46 -15.08 11.01 3.61
CA CYS A 46 -16.53 11.10 3.77
C CYS A 46 -16.94 12.56 4.04
N TRP A 47 -17.55 13.18 3.05
CA TRP A 47 -17.99 14.58 3.07
C TRP A 47 -19.49 14.68 3.29
N GLY A 48 -19.92 15.62 4.11
CA GLY A 48 -21.32 15.84 4.34
C GLY A 48 -21.63 16.67 5.57
N ASP A 49 -22.87 16.64 5.98
CA ASP A 49 -23.42 17.38 7.11
C ASP A 49 -23.52 16.56 8.40
N SER A 50 -24.61 16.73 9.15
CA SER A 50 -24.85 16.01 10.41
C SER A 50 -25.02 14.50 10.24
N MET A 51 -25.49 14.04 9.08
CA MET A 51 -25.63 12.62 8.80
C MET A 51 -24.25 11.96 8.67
N THR A 52 -23.32 12.58 7.93
CA THR A 52 -21.94 12.12 7.85
C THR A 52 -21.20 12.26 9.18
N ALA A 53 -21.42 13.37 9.90
CA ALA A 53 -20.86 13.56 11.24
C ALA A 53 -21.32 12.48 12.23
N GLY A 54 -22.47 11.84 11.98
CA GLY A 54 -23.04 10.77 12.80
C GLY A 54 -23.83 11.28 13.99
N GLN A 55 -24.50 12.43 13.85
CA GLN A 55 -25.38 12.97 14.89
C GLN A 55 -26.49 11.95 15.20
N GLY A 56 -26.78 11.72 16.47
CA GLY A 56 -27.75 10.71 16.92
C GLY A 56 -27.20 9.31 17.11
N GLY A 57 -26.04 8.99 16.53
CA GLY A 57 -25.45 7.64 16.54
C GLY A 57 -24.72 7.24 17.82
N ASN A 58 -24.61 8.11 18.83
CA ASN A 58 -23.90 7.83 20.09
C ASN A 58 -22.46 7.31 19.89
N GLY A 59 -21.72 7.92 18.95
CA GLY A 59 -20.35 7.55 18.60
C GLY A 59 -20.24 6.47 17.51
N VAL A 60 -21.35 5.94 17.03
CA VAL A 60 -21.42 5.13 15.81
C VAL A 60 -21.71 6.07 14.65
N THR A 61 -20.83 6.11 13.66
CA THR A 61 -20.97 6.88 12.42
C THR A 61 -20.74 5.96 11.23
N TYR A 62 -21.36 6.21 10.07
CA TYR A 62 -21.11 5.36 8.92
C TYR A 62 -19.63 5.39 8.47
N PRO A 63 -18.90 6.52 8.51
CA PRO A 63 -17.47 6.50 8.17
C PRO A 63 -16.62 5.62 9.11
N ARG A 64 -16.94 5.62 10.41
CA ARG A 64 -16.26 4.75 11.36
C ARG A 64 -16.53 3.28 11.09
N VAL A 65 -17.78 2.91 10.87
CA VAL A 65 -18.13 1.51 10.55
C VAL A 65 -17.54 1.09 9.21
N LEU A 66 -17.53 1.99 8.22
CA LEU A 66 -16.91 1.73 6.93
C LEU A 66 -15.40 1.47 7.06
N LYS A 67 -14.71 2.21 7.94
CA LYS A 67 -13.31 1.93 8.30
C LYS A 67 -13.13 0.51 8.84
N GLU A 68 -14.05 0.07 9.71
CA GLU A 68 -14.02 -1.28 10.29
C GLU A 68 -14.28 -2.36 9.22
N LEU A 69 -15.16 -2.09 8.25
CA LEU A 69 -15.52 -3.04 7.18
C LEU A 69 -14.44 -3.15 6.09
N THR A 70 -13.86 -2.03 5.70
CA THR A 70 -12.90 -1.98 4.58
C THR A 70 -11.45 -2.19 5.04
N GLY A 71 -11.14 -1.85 6.30
CA GLY A 71 -9.77 -1.73 6.78
C GLY A 71 -9.00 -0.53 6.17
N PHE A 72 -9.63 0.31 5.36
CA PHE A 72 -9.02 1.49 4.77
C PHE A 72 -8.98 2.65 5.77
N PRO A 73 -8.03 3.60 5.65
CA PRO A 73 -8.08 4.85 6.38
C PRO A 73 -9.30 5.67 5.90
N VAL A 74 -10.16 6.08 6.84
CA VAL A 74 -11.37 6.83 6.56
C VAL A 74 -11.36 8.12 7.34
N ASN A 75 -11.45 9.26 6.64
CA ASN A 75 -11.68 10.57 7.21
C ASN A 75 -13.19 10.88 7.27
N ASN A 76 -13.63 11.36 8.41
CA ASN A 76 -14.99 11.88 8.56
C ASN A 76 -14.93 13.41 8.50
N PHE A 77 -15.34 13.98 7.38
CA PHE A 77 -15.48 15.42 7.15
C PHE A 77 -16.92 15.90 7.26
N GLY A 78 -17.77 15.17 7.98
CA GLY A 78 -19.13 15.62 8.30
C GLY A 78 -19.14 16.78 9.30
N VAL A 79 -19.93 17.81 9.04
CA VAL A 79 -20.14 18.96 9.93
C VAL A 79 -21.62 19.24 10.09
N SER A 80 -22.14 19.10 11.32
CA SER A 80 -23.57 19.25 11.59
C SER A 80 -24.08 20.64 11.24
N GLY A 81 -25.16 20.69 10.45
CA GLY A 81 -25.85 21.92 10.05
C GLY A 81 -25.26 22.59 8.81
N GLU A 82 -24.19 22.05 8.24
CA GLU A 82 -23.63 22.60 6.99
C GLU A 82 -24.60 22.46 5.83
N THR A 83 -24.64 23.49 5.03
CA THR A 83 -25.36 23.55 3.77
C THR A 83 -24.50 22.98 2.64
N THR A 84 -25.14 22.67 1.50
CA THR A 84 -24.41 22.12 0.36
C THR A 84 -23.27 23.01 -0.13
N TYR A 85 -23.44 24.32 -0.14
CA TYR A 85 -22.38 25.25 -0.58
C TYR A 85 -21.20 25.26 0.40
N GLU A 86 -21.45 25.20 1.71
CA GLU A 86 -20.40 25.17 2.72
C GLU A 86 -19.58 23.86 2.65
N ILE A 87 -20.22 22.73 2.35
CA ILE A 87 -19.55 21.44 2.14
C ILE A 87 -18.66 21.50 0.88
N VAL A 88 -19.18 22.03 -0.23
CA VAL A 88 -18.42 22.21 -1.48
C VAL A 88 -17.23 23.13 -1.28
N ASP A 89 -17.42 24.31 -0.65
CA ASP A 89 -16.34 25.26 -0.38
C ASP A 89 -15.24 24.63 0.45
N ARG A 90 -15.60 23.86 1.50
CA ARG A 90 -14.65 23.20 2.38
C ARG A 90 -13.88 22.05 1.70
N SER A 91 -14.53 21.33 0.78
CA SER A 91 -13.85 20.33 -0.05
C SER A 91 -12.87 20.99 -1.02
N ALA A 92 -13.24 22.13 -1.62
CA ALA A 92 -12.32 22.92 -2.46
C ALA A 92 -11.11 23.44 -1.70
N GLU A 93 -11.29 23.87 -0.44
CA GLU A 93 -10.19 24.28 0.43
C GLU A 93 -9.26 23.11 0.80
N TYR A 94 -9.77 21.87 0.90
CA TYR A 94 -8.97 20.67 1.12
C TYR A 94 -8.08 20.37 -0.09
N GLY A 95 -8.58 20.57 -1.30
CA GLY A 95 -7.86 20.50 -2.55
C GLY A 95 -7.97 19.15 -3.27
N ASP A 96 -6.92 18.77 -3.97
CA ASP A 96 -6.83 17.58 -4.84
C ASP A 96 -7.07 16.27 -4.06
N GLN A 97 -8.01 15.45 -4.55
CA GLN A 97 -8.36 14.14 -4.02
C GLN A 97 -8.38 13.09 -5.15
N SER A 98 -7.62 13.31 -6.22
CA SER A 98 -7.58 12.45 -7.41
C SER A 98 -7.13 11.01 -7.11
N GLY A 99 -6.32 10.83 -6.05
CA GLY A 99 -5.85 9.54 -5.57
C GLY A 99 -6.74 8.87 -4.53
N ASP A 100 -7.86 9.50 -4.13
CA ASP A 100 -8.71 9.07 -3.02
C ASP A 100 -10.08 8.57 -3.51
N ILE A 101 -10.89 8.10 -2.56
CA ILE A 101 -12.31 7.80 -2.78
C ILE A 101 -13.13 8.83 -2.00
N MET A 102 -13.97 9.59 -2.70
CA MET A 102 -14.89 10.51 -2.06
C MET A 102 -16.26 9.86 -1.83
N ILE A 103 -16.76 9.97 -0.59
CA ILE A 103 -18.14 9.60 -0.27
C ILE A 103 -18.86 10.87 0.14
N ILE A 104 -19.94 11.19 -0.56
CA ILE A 104 -20.62 12.48 -0.43
C ILE A 104 -22.08 12.27 -0.07
N GLU A 105 -22.52 12.88 1.03
CA GLU A 105 -23.90 12.92 1.50
C GLU A 105 -24.26 14.37 1.86
N MET A 106 -25.07 15.04 1.04
CA MET A 106 -25.44 16.43 1.28
C MET A 106 -26.80 16.75 0.67
N GLY A 107 -27.44 17.79 1.19
CA GLY A 107 -28.71 18.28 0.65
C GLY A 107 -29.79 18.55 1.69
N ASP A 108 -29.68 17.93 2.88
CA ASP A 108 -30.73 18.00 3.90
C ASP A 108 -30.85 19.39 4.53
N ASN A 109 -29.77 20.15 4.63
CA ASN A 109 -29.78 21.51 5.18
C ASN A 109 -30.07 22.63 4.15
N GLY A 110 -30.44 22.26 2.94
CA GLY A 110 -30.89 23.19 1.89
C GLY A 110 -29.77 23.99 1.23
N THR A 111 -30.10 25.25 0.88
CA THR A 111 -29.35 26.23 0.07
C THR A 111 -29.25 25.91 -1.42
N TRP A 112 -29.78 24.82 -1.90
CA TRP A 112 -29.95 24.55 -3.30
C TRP A 112 -31.35 24.97 -3.79
N ARG A 113 -31.47 25.45 -5.04
CA ARG A 113 -32.69 26.08 -5.58
C ARG A 113 -33.64 25.08 -6.23
N ASN A 114 -33.07 24.03 -6.78
CA ASN A 114 -33.79 22.95 -7.48
C ASN A 114 -32.80 21.78 -7.66
N MET A 115 -33.29 20.64 -8.15
CA MET A 115 -32.46 19.43 -8.29
C MET A 115 -31.26 19.64 -9.22
N ASP A 116 -31.41 20.39 -10.32
CA ASP A 116 -30.30 20.69 -11.22
C ASP A 116 -29.19 21.47 -10.52
N ASP A 117 -29.56 22.37 -9.62
CA ASP A 117 -28.62 23.16 -8.82
C ASP A 117 -27.88 22.26 -7.83
N LEU A 118 -28.58 21.35 -7.18
CA LEU A 118 -27.97 20.37 -6.26
C LEU A 118 -27.01 19.41 -7.00
N ILE A 119 -27.47 18.83 -8.12
CA ILE A 119 -26.64 17.96 -8.96
C ILE A 119 -25.38 18.69 -9.41
N LYS A 120 -25.53 19.96 -9.80
CA LYS A 120 -24.37 20.79 -10.18
C LYS A 120 -23.38 20.99 -9.03
N GLN A 121 -23.84 21.10 -7.79
CA GLN A 121 -22.95 21.23 -6.64
C GLN A 121 -22.17 19.95 -6.39
N TYR A 122 -22.77 18.77 -6.51
CA TYR A 122 -22.05 17.50 -6.51
C TYR A 122 -20.99 17.43 -7.61
N GLN A 123 -21.36 17.82 -8.84
CA GLN A 123 -20.42 17.82 -9.99
C GLN A 123 -19.25 18.77 -9.76
N ASN A 124 -19.53 20.01 -9.31
CA ASN A 124 -18.49 20.98 -9.01
C ASN A 124 -17.52 20.44 -7.92
N MET A 125 -18.03 19.81 -6.89
CA MET A 125 -17.22 19.24 -5.81
C MET A 125 -16.26 18.16 -6.34
N LEU A 126 -16.75 17.28 -7.21
CA LEU A 126 -15.94 16.24 -7.83
C LEU A 126 -14.90 16.81 -8.82
N ASP A 127 -15.31 17.83 -9.62
CA ASP A 127 -14.43 18.49 -10.59
C ASP A 127 -13.30 19.26 -9.89
N GLU A 128 -13.62 20.02 -8.84
CA GLU A 128 -12.63 20.78 -8.07
C GLU A 128 -11.65 19.88 -7.28
N ALA A 129 -12.10 18.71 -6.84
CA ALA A 129 -11.28 17.71 -6.18
C ALA A 129 -10.48 16.84 -7.17
N ASP A 130 -10.70 16.97 -8.49
CA ASP A 130 -10.16 16.09 -9.55
C ASP A 130 -10.44 14.60 -9.26
N CYS A 131 -11.57 14.27 -8.58
CA CYS A 131 -11.87 12.95 -8.07
C CYS A 131 -12.80 12.18 -8.99
N SER A 132 -12.32 11.06 -9.52
CA SER A 132 -13.09 10.14 -10.35
C SER A 132 -13.66 8.94 -9.61
N ASN A 133 -13.19 8.71 -8.37
CA ASN A 133 -13.60 7.60 -7.52
C ASN A 133 -14.52 8.11 -6.42
N TYR A 134 -15.82 7.94 -6.60
CA TYR A 134 -16.76 8.51 -5.64
C TYR A 134 -17.99 7.64 -5.44
N ILE A 135 -18.66 7.84 -4.31
CA ILE A 135 -19.97 7.30 -3.99
C ILE A 135 -20.83 8.47 -3.50
N ILE A 136 -22.02 8.61 -4.04
CA ILE A 136 -23.02 9.56 -3.58
C ILE A 136 -24.06 8.79 -2.77
N ILE A 137 -24.31 9.22 -1.54
CA ILE A 137 -25.36 8.69 -0.69
C ILE A 137 -26.57 9.59 -0.88
N SER A 138 -27.72 9.00 -1.24
CA SER A 138 -28.99 9.72 -1.22
C SER A 138 -29.42 10.01 0.23
N SER A 139 -30.21 11.05 0.43
CA SER A 139 -30.74 11.31 1.76
C SER A 139 -31.64 10.17 2.27
N THR A 140 -31.79 10.11 3.58
CA THR A 140 -32.78 9.26 4.24
C THR A 140 -34.13 9.98 4.29
N ASP A 141 -35.24 9.25 4.50
CA ASP A 141 -36.55 9.86 4.68
C ASP A 141 -36.61 10.74 5.94
N ASP A 142 -37.42 11.76 5.93
CA ASP A 142 -37.87 12.46 7.13
C ASP A 142 -39.06 11.69 7.74
N PRO A 143 -39.01 11.21 8.99
CA PRO A 143 -40.11 10.49 9.64
C PRO A 143 -41.39 11.33 9.79
N ASN A 144 -41.27 12.63 9.74
CA ASN A 144 -42.38 13.58 9.68
C ASN A 144 -42.61 14.10 8.27
N ASP A 145 -42.15 13.36 7.23
CA ASP A 145 -42.24 13.80 5.87
C ASP A 145 -43.62 14.37 5.55
N THR A 146 -43.67 15.66 5.48
CA THR A 146 -44.86 16.46 5.26
C THR A 146 -44.89 16.82 3.80
N ASP A 147 -45.08 15.85 2.91
CA ASP A 147 -45.68 16.07 1.62
C ASP A 147 -45.04 17.18 0.74
N GLN A 148 -43.77 17.57 0.93
CA GLN A 148 -43.19 18.66 0.16
C GLN A 148 -42.00 18.23 -0.68
N ILE A 149 -42.18 18.21 -1.97
CA ILE A 149 -41.06 18.33 -2.92
C ILE A 149 -40.91 19.81 -3.26
N TRP A 150 -39.78 20.44 -2.89
CA TRP A 150 -39.49 21.83 -3.30
C TRP A 150 -40.55 22.87 -2.90
N GLY A 151 -41.28 22.66 -1.84
CA GLY A 151 -42.39 23.51 -1.47
C GLY A 151 -43.72 23.18 -2.14
N GLU A 152 -43.79 22.12 -2.92
CA GLU A 152 -45.05 21.58 -3.45
C GLU A 152 -45.73 20.68 -2.43
N SER A 153 -47.06 20.67 -2.38
CA SER A 153 -47.85 19.85 -1.47
C SER A 153 -48.60 18.76 -2.24
N GLY A 154 -48.94 17.66 -1.55
CA GLY A 154 -49.80 16.62 -2.07
C GLY A 154 -49.08 15.34 -2.49
N TYR A 155 -47.89 15.10 -2.01
CA TYR A 155 -47.17 13.83 -2.16
C TYR A 155 -47.38 12.93 -0.91
N GLU A 156 -47.46 11.64 -1.15
CA GLU A 156 -47.49 10.65 -0.06
C GLU A 156 -46.10 10.54 0.60
N PRO A 157 -46.04 10.15 1.87
CA PRO A 157 -44.77 9.90 2.60
C PRO A 157 -43.82 9.03 1.75
N GLY A 158 -42.55 9.39 1.72
CA GLY A 158 -41.50 8.70 0.97
C GLY A 158 -41.44 8.99 -0.54
N MET A 159 -42.45 9.67 -1.10
CA MET A 159 -42.48 9.99 -2.54
C MET A 159 -41.42 11.04 -2.92
N ARG A 160 -41.23 12.06 -2.07
CA ARG A 160 -40.19 13.06 -2.25
C ARG A 160 -38.80 12.42 -2.35
N ASP A 161 -38.51 11.54 -1.37
CA ASP A 161 -37.21 10.89 -1.26
C ASP A 161 -36.96 9.93 -2.41
N ALA A 162 -37.98 9.21 -2.87
CA ALA A 162 -37.91 8.35 -4.05
C ALA A 162 -37.60 9.16 -5.33
N TRP A 163 -38.17 10.36 -5.47
CA TRP A 163 -37.88 11.25 -6.59
C TRP A 163 -36.47 11.83 -6.51
N TYR A 164 -36.01 12.21 -5.31
CA TYR A 164 -34.65 12.66 -5.05
C TYR A 164 -33.60 11.57 -5.41
N GLU A 165 -33.83 10.35 -4.96
CA GLU A 165 -33.01 9.18 -5.29
C GLU A 165 -32.94 8.94 -6.81
N ALA A 166 -34.10 9.02 -7.51
CA ALA A 166 -34.16 8.82 -8.94
C ALA A 166 -33.37 9.89 -9.71
N ALA A 167 -33.45 11.16 -9.28
CA ALA A 167 -32.73 12.25 -9.91
C ALA A 167 -31.19 12.14 -9.72
N LEU A 168 -30.73 11.75 -8.54
CA LEU A 168 -29.30 11.48 -8.30
C LEU A 168 -28.83 10.29 -9.15
N LYS A 169 -29.63 9.23 -9.22
CA LYS A 169 -29.28 8.04 -10.01
C LYS A 169 -29.25 8.33 -11.52
N ASP A 170 -30.12 9.20 -12.01
CA ASP A 170 -30.09 9.65 -13.41
C ASP A 170 -28.81 10.45 -13.72
N ALA A 171 -28.34 11.27 -12.77
CA ALA A 171 -27.18 12.12 -12.94
C ALA A 171 -25.84 11.38 -12.74
N PHE A 172 -25.74 10.45 -11.77
CA PHE A 172 -24.49 9.84 -11.32
C PHE A 172 -24.45 8.31 -11.51
N GLY A 173 -25.51 7.72 -12.02
CA GLY A 173 -25.54 6.30 -12.43
C GLY A 173 -25.29 5.33 -11.30
N GLU A 174 -24.33 4.46 -11.55
CA GLU A 174 -23.94 3.37 -10.63
C GLU A 174 -23.27 3.87 -9.34
N HIS A 175 -22.76 5.08 -9.31
CA HIS A 175 -22.10 5.67 -8.15
C HIS A 175 -23.06 6.06 -7.01
N VAL A 176 -24.37 5.87 -7.17
CA VAL A 176 -25.37 6.27 -6.18
C VAL A 176 -25.79 5.10 -5.29
N VAL A 177 -25.70 5.31 -3.98
CA VAL A 177 -26.31 4.50 -2.94
C VAL A 177 -27.68 5.09 -2.60
N THR A 178 -28.74 4.33 -2.85
CA THR A 178 -30.11 4.68 -2.40
C THR A 178 -30.27 4.27 -0.94
N ALA A 179 -29.75 5.11 -0.04
CA ALA A 179 -29.63 4.78 1.39
C ALA A 179 -30.98 4.43 2.02
N ARG A 180 -31.99 5.25 1.80
CA ARG A 180 -33.35 5.00 2.32
C ARG A 180 -33.87 3.60 1.94
N LYS A 181 -33.80 3.25 0.66
CA LYS A 181 -34.26 1.95 0.16
C LYS A 181 -33.46 0.81 0.80
N TYR A 182 -32.16 0.95 0.87
CA TYR A 182 -31.28 -0.06 1.48
C TYR A 182 -31.59 -0.27 2.96
N LEU A 183 -31.82 0.83 3.72
CA LEU A 183 -32.16 0.75 5.14
C LEU A 183 -33.52 0.08 5.37
N ILE A 184 -34.51 0.33 4.51
CA ILE A 184 -35.82 -0.33 4.54
C ILE A 184 -35.66 -1.84 4.33
N GLU A 185 -34.90 -2.25 3.32
CA GLU A 185 -34.79 -3.64 2.89
C GLU A 185 -33.86 -4.47 3.81
N ASN A 186 -32.80 -3.86 4.33
CA ASN A 186 -31.69 -4.58 4.98
C ASN A 186 -31.38 -4.11 6.42
N GLY A 187 -31.82 -2.91 6.79
CA GLY A 187 -31.35 -2.26 8.00
C GLY A 187 -31.65 -3.01 9.29
N LEU A 188 -32.80 -3.65 9.41
CA LEU A 188 -33.14 -4.47 10.59
C LEU A 188 -32.30 -5.74 10.63
N SER A 189 -32.21 -6.47 9.51
CA SER A 189 -31.49 -7.75 9.43
C SER A 189 -29.99 -7.62 9.70
N ILE A 190 -29.33 -6.56 9.20
CA ILE A 190 -27.91 -6.25 9.46
C ILE A 190 -27.65 -6.11 10.96
N ASN A 191 -28.62 -5.58 11.69
CA ASN A 191 -28.49 -5.34 13.13
C ASN A 191 -29.10 -6.46 14.00
N GLY A 192 -29.65 -7.52 13.40
CA GLY A 192 -30.32 -8.62 14.12
C GLY A 192 -31.55 -8.16 14.87
N LEU A 193 -32.28 -7.15 14.36
CA LEU A 193 -33.50 -6.63 14.91
C LEU A 193 -34.70 -7.35 14.32
N ASP A 194 -35.68 -7.66 15.16
CA ASP A 194 -36.94 -8.24 14.69
C ASP A 194 -37.84 -7.17 14.07
N GLU A 195 -38.44 -7.50 12.93
CA GLU A 195 -39.40 -6.65 12.26
C GLU A 195 -40.73 -6.62 12.98
N THR A 196 -41.24 -5.43 13.25
CA THR A 196 -42.55 -5.22 13.89
C THR A 196 -43.66 -4.94 12.85
N ASP A 197 -44.94 -4.89 13.29
CA ASP A 197 -46.04 -4.48 12.40
C ASP A 197 -45.87 -3.02 11.94
N GLU A 198 -45.41 -2.15 12.82
CA GLU A 198 -45.08 -0.75 12.49
C GLU A 198 -43.99 -0.64 11.42
N ASP A 199 -42.96 -1.47 11.50
CA ASP A 199 -41.90 -1.46 10.52
C ASP A 199 -42.41 -1.84 9.13
N ARG A 200 -43.28 -2.84 9.01
CA ARG A 200 -43.95 -3.23 7.78
C ARG A 200 -44.81 -2.12 7.18
N GLU A 201 -45.64 -1.49 8.05
CA GLU A 201 -46.47 -0.37 7.60
C GLU A 201 -45.63 0.81 7.11
N ARG A 202 -44.49 1.07 7.76
CA ARG A 202 -43.54 2.12 7.32
C ARG A 202 -42.87 1.75 5.98
N ALA A 203 -42.39 0.54 5.85
CA ALA A 203 -41.76 0.05 4.65
C ALA A 203 -42.67 0.12 3.41
N GLU A 204 -43.97 -0.22 3.59
CA GLU A 204 -44.98 -0.07 2.51
C GLU A 204 -45.18 1.38 2.05
N LYS A 205 -44.90 2.35 2.94
CA LYS A 205 -44.91 3.79 2.61
C LYS A 205 -43.57 4.32 2.14
N GLY A 206 -42.56 3.48 2.02
CA GLY A 206 -41.22 3.89 1.67
C GLY A 206 -40.48 4.62 2.78
N LEU A 207 -40.81 4.38 4.03
CA LEU A 207 -40.20 4.99 5.21
C LEU A 207 -39.34 4.00 5.98
N ILE A 208 -38.21 4.48 6.50
CA ILE A 208 -37.26 3.71 7.30
C ILE A 208 -37.89 3.34 8.66
N SER A 209 -37.56 2.16 9.19
CA SER A 209 -37.94 1.75 10.53
C SER A 209 -37.51 2.76 11.60
N LEU A 210 -38.39 3.02 12.59
CA LEU A 210 -38.02 3.87 13.71
C LEU A 210 -36.99 3.23 14.64
N GLN A 211 -36.78 1.89 14.56
CA GLN A 211 -35.70 1.20 15.26
C GLN A 211 -34.30 1.62 14.77
N LEU A 212 -34.19 2.18 13.57
CA LEU A 212 -32.94 2.68 12.97
C LEU A 212 -32.71 4.17 13.19
N ARG A 213 -33.65 4.87 13.83
CA ARG A 213 -33.62 6.31 14.00
C ARG A 213 -33.41 6.73 15.46
N ASN A 214 -32.91 7.96 15.62
CA ASN A 214 -32.79 8.64 16.90
C ASN A 214 -34.15 9.29 17.33
N TYR A 215 -35.24 8.67 16.93
CA TYR A 215 -36.60 9.21 16.88
C TYR A 215 -37.08 9.89 18.18
N TRP A 216 -36.71 9.36 19.36
CA TRP A 216 -37.16 9.91 20.64
C TRP A 216 -36.41 11.17 21.07
N ILE A 217 -35.32 11.54 20.37
CA ILE A 217 -34.50 12.71 20.70
C ILE A 217 -34.61 13.75 19.60
N ASP A 218 -34.49 13.34 18.36
CA ASP A 218 -34.74 14.17 17.18
C ASP A 218 -35.30 13.29 16.04
N ASN A 219 -36.04 13.91 15.12
CA ASN A 219 -36.76 13.19 14.09
C ASN A 219 -35.99 12.98 12.82
N THR A 220 -34.79 13.56 12.68
CA THR A 220 -34.02 13.60 11.44
C THR A 220 -32.98 12.52 11.40
N HIS A 221 -32.20 12.35 12.46
CA HIS A 221 -30.99 11.57 12.44
C HIS A 221 -31.19 10.07 12.64
N LEU A 222 -30.29 9.29 12.10
CA LEU A 222 -30.16 7.86 12.39
C LEU A 222 -29.60 7.64 13.80
N ASN A 223 -29.89 6.50 14.40
CA ASN A 223 -29.17 6.00 15.56
C ASN A 223 -27.99 5.10 15.13
N GLY A 224 -27.28 4.49 16.10
CA GLY A 224 -26.13 3.64 15.80
C GLY A 224 -26.46 2.44 14.91
N TYR A 225 -27.67 1.89 14.97
CA TYR A 225 -28.14 0.82 14.08
C TYR A 225 -28.31 1.31 12.65
N GLY A 226 -28.91 2.48 12.48
CA GLY A 226 -29.10 3.10 11.17
C GLY A 226 -27.77 3.44 10.50
N TYR A 227 -26.82 4.06 11.21
CA TYR A 227 -25.50 4.35 10.67
C TYR A 227 -24.68 3.10 10.34
N ARG A 228 -24.85 2.02 11.09
CA ARG A 228 -24.24 0.73 10.75
C ARG A 228 -24.80 0.20 9.43
N ALA A 229 -26.12 0.22 9.25
CA ALA A 229 -26.74 -0.24 8.02
C ALA A 229 -26.37 0.66 6.82
N GLN A 230 -26.29 1.97 7.02
CA GLN A 230 -25.80 2.91 5.99
C GLN A 230 -24.35 2.60 5.56
N ALA A 231 -23.48 2.28 6.53
CA ALA A 231 -22.11 1.87 6.22
C ALA A 231 -22.05 0.59 5.37
N HIS A 232 -22.92 -0.38 5.65
CA HIS A 232 -23.03 -1.59 4.83
C HIS A 232 -23.48 -1.28 3.39
N ALA A 233 -24.43 -0.36 3.22
CA ALA A 233 -24.85 0.07 1.88
C ALA A 233 -23.70 0.67 1.07
N VAL A 234 -22.89 1.52 1.70
CA VAL A 234 -21.70 2.11 1.10
C VAL A 234 -20.63 1.04 0.82
N TYR A 235 -20.44 0.11 1.77
CA TYR A 235 -19.48 -0.97 1.63
C TYR A 235 -19.79 -1.88 0.43
N GLU A 236 -21.05 -2.30 0.30
CA GLU A 236 -21.48 -3.12 -0.85
C GLU A 236 -21.34 -2.36 -2.17
N LYS A 237 -21.66 -1.07 -2.18
CA LYS A 237 -21.49 -0.21 -3.35
C LYS A 237 -20.02 -0.10 -3.77
N GLY A 238 -19.11 0.04 -2.84
CA GLY A 238 -17.70 0.10 -3.16
C GLY A 238 -17.14 -1.23 -3.69
N ILE A 239 -17.70 -2.38 -3.25
CA ILE A 239 -17.41 -3.68 -3.88
C ILE A 239 -17.93 -3.70 -5.33
N GLU A 240 -19.18 -3.27 -5.56
CA GLU A 240 -19.78 -3.19 -6.90
C GLU A 240 -18.96 -2.33 -7.85
N LEU A 241 -18.41 -1.22 -7.36
CA LEU A 241 -17.56 -0.30 -8.12
C LEU A 241 -16.09 -0.73 -8.22
N GLY A 242 -15.70 -1.81 -7.53
CA GLY A 242 -14.32 -2.30 -7.51
C GLY A 242 -13.35 -1.45 -6.67
N TYR A 243 -13.86 -0.66 -5.71
CA TYR A 243 -13.01 0.17 -4.84
C TYR A 243 -12.37 -0.62 -3.70
N TRP A 244 -12.99 -1.69 -3.25
CA TRP A 244 -12.48 -2.65 -2.25
C TRP A 244 -13.14 -4.01 -2.41
N PHE A 245 -12.64 -5.02 -1.68
CA PHE A 245 -13.06 -6.42 -1.79
C PHE A 245 -13.97 -6.86 -0.65
N ALA A 246 -14.89 -7.79 -0.94
CA ALA A 246 -15.87 -8.33 0.00
C ALA A 246 -15.26 -9.06 1.21
N ASN A 247 -14.03 -9.52 1.10
CA ASN A 247 -13.30 -10.21 2.16
C ASN A 247 -12.14 -9.36 2.65
N GLY A 248 -12.41 -8.09 2.97
CA GLY A 248 -11.42 -7.22 3.60
C GLY A 248 -10.75 -8.01 4.72
N GLY A 249 -9.65 -8.69 4.40
CA GLY A 249 -8.81 -9.33 5.40
C GLY A 249 -8.39 -8.26 6.41
N ASP A 250 -7.93 -8.69 7.56
CA ASP A 250 -7.35 -7.86 8.63
C ASP A 250 -6.13 -7.07 8.08
N VAL A 251 -6.37 -6.17 7.16
CA VAL A 251 -5.35 -5.35 6.52
C VAL A 251 -5.19 -4.12 7.38
N THR A 252 -4.33 -4.26 8.36
CA THR A 252 -4.20 -3.35 9.50
C THR A 252 -3.33 -2.13 9.28
N SER A 253 -2.81 -1.87 8.07
CA SER A 253 -1.93 -0.71 7.84
C SER A 253 -2.15 -0.07 6.47
N ASP A 254 -1.90 1.21 6.39
CA ASP A 254 -1.78 1.96 5.15
C ASP A 254 -0.75 1.26 4.25
N GLY A 255 -1.12 0.89 3.02
CA GLY A 255 -0.17 0.22 2.15
C GLY A 255 -0.79 -0.49 0.95
N TRP A 256 0.07 -0.93 0.07
CA TRP A 256 -0.27 -1.72 -1.11
C TRP A 256 -0.58 -3.16 -0.72
N ILE A 257 -1.52 -3.79 -1.42
CA ILE A 257 -1.89 -5.19 -1.21
C ILE A 257 -1.75 -5.99 -2.50
N VAL A 258 -1.49 -7.28 -2.34
CA VAL A 258 -1.42 -8.24 -3.47
C VAL A 258 -2.79 -8.86 -3.69
N VAL A 259 -3.25 -8.86 -4.94
CA VAL A 259 -4.52 -9.48 -5.34
C VAL A 259 -4.29 -10.37 -6.56
N GLU A 260 -4.84 -11.57 -6.54
CA GLU A 260 -4.83 -12.51 -7.65
C GLU A 260 -6.27 -12.99 -7.89
N ASP A 261 -6.76 -12.90 -9.14
CA ASP A 261 -8.12 -13.27 -9.52
C ASP A 261 -9.20 -12.65 -8.59
N ASP A 262 -9.08 -11.36 -8.27
CA ASP A 262 -9.94 -10.59 -7.37
C ASP A 262 -9.95 -11.08 -5.90
N VAL A 263 -8.98 -11.89 -5.50
CA VAL A 263 -8.80 -12.35 -4.11
C VAL A 263 -7.53 -11.75 -3.51
N ILE A 264 -7.68 -11.14 -2.34
CA ILE A 264 -6.53 -10.63 -1.57
C ILE A 264 -5.66 -11.82 -1.17
N GLN A 265 -4.39 -11.77 -1.53
CA GLN A 265 -3.38 -12.76 -1.17
C GLN A 265 -2.78 -12.41 0.19
N ALA A 266 -3.57 -12.61 1.25
CA ALA A 266 -3.21 -12.20 2.62
C ALA A 266 -1.98 -12.93 3.19
N ASP A 267 -1.59 -14.05 2.60
CA ASP A 267 -0.44 -14.86 2.99
C ASP A 267 0.74 -14.74 2.01
N TYR A 268 0.65 -13.87 0.99
CA TYR A 268 1.74 -13.67 0.03
C TYR A 268 2.93 -12.97 0.69
N THR A 269 4.07 -13.62 0.64
CA THR A 269 5.34 -13.02 1.07
C THR A 269 6.36 -13.17 -0.04
N GLY A 270 6.91 -12.05 -0.52
CA GLY A 270 7.85 -12.03 -1.64
C GLY A 270 7.90 -10.71 -2.37
N MET A 271 8.51 -10.71 -3.54
CA MET A 271 8.66 -9.52 -4.37
C MET A 271 7.66 -9.49 -5.52
N ALA A 272 7.15 -8.31 -5.82
CA ALA A 272 6.24 -8.11 -6.94
C ALA A 272 6.50 -6.79 -7.66
N LEU A 273 6.24 -6.77 -8.98
CA LEU A 273 6.48 -5.59 -9.82
C LEU A 273 5.25 -4.68 -9.83
N TYR A 274 5.45 -3.41 -9.48
CA TYR A 274 4.46 -2.36 -9.58
C TYR A 274 5.03 -1.12 -10.30
N GLU A 275 4.19 -0.17 -10.74
CA GLU A 275 4.49 0.97 -11.63
C GLU A 275 5.92 1.57 -11.56
N TYR A 276 6.47 1.70 -10.36
CA TYR A 276 7.77 2.34 -10.14
C TYR A 276 8.90 1.37 -9.82
N GLY A 277 8.63 0.03 -9.89
CA GLY A 277 9.68 -0.95 -9.64
C GLY A 277 9.19 -2.20 -8.90
N TRP A 278 10.14 -3.01 -8.44
CA TRP A 278 9.89 -4.19 -7.65
C TRP A 278 9.81 -3.84 -6.17
N TRP A 279 8.76 -4.33 -5.51
CA TRP A 279 8.48 -4.10 -4.11
C TRP A 279 8.40 -5.41 -3.32
N TYR A 280 8.73 -5.36 -2.05
CA TYR A 280 8.63 -6.52 -1.16
C TYR A 280 7.32 -6.47 -0.35
N PHE A 281 6.62 -7.60 -0.34
CA PHE A 281 5.37 -7.79 0.39
C PHE A 281 5.56 -8.84 1.47
N ASN A 282 4.90 -8.65 2.60
CA ASN A 282 4.84 -9.58 3.71
C ASN A 282 3.39 -9.77 4.14
N ASP A 283 2.94 -11.04 4.16
CA ASP A 283 1.53 -11.36 4.44
C ASP A 283 0.55 -10.50 3.62
N GLY A 284 0.79 -10.42 2.32
CA GLY A 284 -0.04 -9.71 1.34
C GLY A 284 0.06 -8.19 1.35
N VAL A 285 0.81 -7.57 2.27
CA VAL A 285 0.94 -6.12 2.42
C VAL A 285 2.35 -5.66 2.08
N LEU A 286 2.48 -4.50 1.43
CA LEU A 286 3.78 -3.87 1.19
C LEU A 286 4.53 -3.65 2.50
N ASP A 287 5.72 -4.21 2.60
CA ASP A 287 6.62 -4.01 3.74
C ASP A 287 7.72 -2.99 3.42
N GLU A 288 7.43 -1.71 3.65
CA GLU A 288 8.39 -0.62 3.47
C GLU A 288 9.55 -0.65 4.48
N SER A 289 9.49 -1.51 5.48
CA SER A 289 10.60 -1.69 6.44
C SER A 289 11.57 -2.76 6.02
N TYR A 290 11.22 -3.60 5.03
CA TYR A 290 12.03 -4.73 4.62
C TYR A 290 13.34 -4.29 3.99
N THR A 291 14.44 -4.78 4.54
CA THR A 291 15.78 -4.64 3.97
C THR A 291 16.45 -6.02 3.96
N GLY A 292 16.78 -6.51 2.77
CA GLY A 292 17.27 -7.87 2.61
C GLY A 292 17.19 -8.36 1.18
N MET A 293 17.16 -9.68 1.00
CA MET A 293 17.15 -10.29 -0.32
C MET A 293 15.87 -11.10 -0.55
N ALA A 294 15.28 -10.97 -1.73
CA ALA A 294 14.13 -11.75 -2.18
C ALA A 294 14.38 -12.36 -3.55
N VAL A 295 13.63 -13.42 -3.87
CA VAL A 295 13.81 -14.23 -5.08
C VAL A 295 12.58 -14.19 -5.96
N ASN A 296 12.81 -14.15 -7.29
CA ASN A 296 11.78 -14.43 -8.31
C ASN A 296 12.35 -15.39 -9.38
N GLU A 297 11.62 -15.59 -10.47
CA GLU A 297 12.03 -16.44 -11.59
C GLU A 297 13.32 -16.00 -12.30
N TYR A 298 13.75 -14.74 -12.06
CA TYR A 298 14.99 -14.19 -12.65
C TYR A 298 16.20 -14.28 -11.72
N GLY A 299 15.98 -14.62 -10.42
CA GLY A 299 17.05 -14.79 -9.43
C GLY A 299 16.84 -14.00 -8.14
N TRP A 300 17.91 -13.81 -7.39
CA TRP A 300 17.91 -13.11 -6.12
C TRP A 300 18.24 -11.63 -6.28
N TRP A 301 17.47 -10.79 -5.58
CA TRP A 301 17.55 -9.34 -5.62
C TRP A 301 17.66 -8.75 -4.22
N TYR A 302 18.30 -7.59 -4.10
CA TYR A 302 18.43 -6.87 -2.84
C TYR A 302 17.41 -5.75 -2.74
N PHE A 303 16.74 -5.66 -1.59
CA PHE A 303 15.74 -4.68 -1.25
C PHE A 303 16.20 -3.78 -0.11
N ASN A 304 15.84 -2.51 -0.18
CA ASN A 304 16.09 -1.52 0.83
C ASN A 304 14.82 -0.70 1.07
N ASN A 305 14.29 -0.73 2.31
CA ASN A 305 13.01 -0.10 2.64
C ASN A 305 11.87 -0.51 1.68
N GLY A 306 11.71 -1.80 1.47
CA GLY A 306 10.65 -2.39 0.65
C GLY A 306 10.85 -2.28 -0.86
N LEU A 307 11.76 -1.45 -1.36
CA LEU A 307 12.01 -1.23 -2.78
C LEU A 307 13.29 -1.95 -3.23
N LEU A 308 13.28 -2.51 -4.44
CA LEU A 308 14.46 -3.06 -5.10
C LEU A 308 15.53 -1.98 -5.25
N ASP A 309 16.71 -2.22 -4.65
CA ASP A 309 17.85 -1.31 -4.69
C ASP A 309 18.86 -1.77 -5.75
N LEU A 310 18.77 -1.19 -6.95
CA LEU A 310 19.68 -1.47 -8.07
C LEU A 310 21.06 -0.82 -7.91
N ASP A 311 21.25 0.05 -6.95
CA ASP A 311 22.55 0.67 -6.66
C ASP A 311 23.33 -0.11 -5.59
N TYR A 312 22.69 -1.06 -4.94
CA TYR A 312 23.32 -1.86 -3.89
C TYR A 312 24.43 -2.75 -4.45
N THR A 313 25.63 -2.59 -3.93
CA THR A 313 26.78 -3.48 -4.17
C THR A 313 27.42 -3.84 -2.84
N GLY A 314 27.41 -5.12 -2.48
CA GLY A 314 27.88 -5.57 -1.19
C GLY A 314 27.41 -6.98 -0.86
N MET A 315 27.36 -7.31 0.41
CA MET A 315 27.00 -8.65 0.87
C MET A 315 25.69 -8.62 1.66
N ALA A 316 24.83 -9.60 1.40
CA ALA A 316 23.58 -9.81 2.13
C ALA A 316 23.44 -11.27 2.58
N VAL A 317 22.60 -11.51 3.59
CA VAL A 317 22.45 -12.83 4.23
C VAL A 317 21.02 -13.33 4.11
N ASN A 318 20.86 -14.64 3.87
CA ASN A 318 19.60 -15.36 4.02
C ASN A 318 19.83 -16.67 4.81
N GLU A 319 18.83 -17.54 4.85
CA GLU A 319 18.90 -18.83 5.54
C GLU A 319 19.98 -19.79 5.00
N TYR A 320 20.49 -19.53 3.80
CA TYR A 320 21.57 -20.34 3.17
C TYR A 320 22.96 -19.76 3.39
N GLY A 321 23.08 -18.52 3.92
CA GLY A 321 24.35 -17.88 4.21
C GLY A 321 24.52 -16.51 3.57
N TRP A 322 25.79 -16.05 3.46
CA TRP A 322 26.15 -14.75 2.93
C TRP A 322 26.45 -14.80 1.44
N TRP A 323 25.88 -13.83 0.71
CA TRP A 323 25.97 -13.72 -0.73
C TRP A 323 26.45 -12.34 -1.16
N TYR A 324 27.12 -12.26 -2.30
CA TYR A 324 27.57 -10.99 -2.87
C TYR A 324 26.61 -10.48 -3.94
N PHE A 325 26.26 -9.23 -3.83
CA PHE A 325 25.36 -8.50 -4.75
C PHE A 325 26.14 -7.43 -5.51
N ASN A 326 25.77 -7.24 -6.76
CA ASN A 326 26.30 -6.20 -7.65
C ASN A 326 25.14 -5.55 -8.40
N ASN A 327 24.93 -4.24 -8.20
CA ASN A 327 23.80 -3.52 -8.76
C ASN A 327 22.46 -4.21 -8.43
N GLY A 328 22.23 -4.52 -7.17
CA GLY A 328 21.00 -5.11 -6.65
C GLY A 328 20.76 -6.58 -7.00
N TYR A 329 21.59 -7.20 -7.83
CA TYR A 329 21.45 -8.59 -8.26
C TYR A 329 22.57 -9.47 -7.69
N LEU A 330 22.23 -10.71 -7.32
CA LEU A 330 23.18 -11.71 -6.84
C LEU A 330 24.21 -12.01 -7.94
N ASP A 331 25.49 -11.71 -7.68
CA ASP A 331 26.59 -11.95 -8.61
C ASP A 331 27.31 -13.28 -8.32
N MET A 332 26.83 -14.35 -8.95
CA MET A 332 27.42 -15.69 -8.85
C MET A 332 28.81 -15.81 -9.52
N ASN A 333 29.30 -14.78 -10.20
CA ASN A 333 30.64 -14.78 -10.79
C ASN A 333 31.65 -14.04 -9.91
N TYR A 334 31.21 -13.37 -8.85
CA TYR A 334 32.09 -12.63 -7.99
C TYR A 334 33.01 -13.56 -7.19
N THR A 335 34.30 -13.32 -7.32
CA THR A 335 35.33 -13.96 -6.49
C THR A 335 36.29 -12.87 -6.02
N GLY A 336 36.39 -12.70 -4.71
CA GLY A 336 37.15 -11.61 -4.12
C GLY A 336 36.76 -11.34 -2.67
N MET A 337 37.03 -10.15 -2.20
CA MET A 337 36.78 -9.77 -0.81
C MET A 337 35.71 -8.69 -0.73
N ALA A 338 34.79 -8.83 0.23
CA ALA A 338 33.78 -7.84 0.57
C ALA A 338 33.75 -7.55 2.06
N VAL A 339 33.20 -6.39 2.43
CA VAL A 339 33.20 -5.89 3.82
C VAL A 339 31.78 -5.71 4.33
N ASN A 340 31.55 -6.04 5.60
CA ASN A 340 30.36 -5.68 6.37
C ASN A 340 30.77 -5.13 7.75
N GLU A 341 29.81 -4.93 8.64
CA GLU A 341 30.03 -4.43 10.01
C GLU A 341 30.95 -5.33 10.87
N TYR A 342 31.12 -6.61 10.46
CA TYR A 342 31.99 -7.58 11.17
C TYR A 342 33.40 -7.66 10.61
N GLY A 343 33.66 -7.06 9.42
CA GLY A 343 34.97 -7.04 8.80
C GLY A 343 35.01 -7.50 7.36
N TRP A 344 36.22 -7.87 6.87
CA TRP A 344 36.44 -8.31 5.51
C TRP A 344 36.35 -9.82 5.37
N TRP A 345 35.63 -10.26 4.35
CA TRP A 345 35.33 -11.65 4.07
C TRP A 345 35.69 -12.01 2.63
N TYR A 346 36.06 -13.28 2.39
CA TYR A 346 36.37 -13.78 1.06
C TYR A 346 35.18 -14.52 0.46
N PHE A 347 34.87 -14.18 -0.78
CA PHE A 347 33.79 -14.77 -1.57
C PHE A 347 34.36 -15.55 -2.74
N SER A 348 33.74 -16.68 -3.06
CA SER A 348 34.01 -17.50 -4.24
C SER A 348 32.69 -17.83 -4.94
N ASN A 349 32.58 -17.46 -6.23
CA ASN A 349 31.35 -17.65 -7.00
C ASN A 349 30.11 -17.08 -6.28
N GLY A 350 30.20 -15.85 -5.79
CA GLY A 350 29.11 -15.12 -5.14
C GLY A 350 28.76 -15.54 -3.71
N TYR A 351 29.35 -16.62 -3.19
CA TYR A 351 29.11 -17.15 -1.87
C TYR A 351 30.30 -16.96 -0.92
N LEU A 352 30.05 -16.70 0.35
CA LEU A 352 31.08 -16.59 1.39
C LEU A 352 31.84 -17.93 1.53
N ASP A 353 33.13 -17.93 1.23
CA ASP A 353 33.98 -19.12 1.33
C ASP A 353 34.73 -19.16 2.66
N MET A 354 34.13 -19.80 3.66
CA MET A 354 34.70 -20.02 4.98
C MET A 354 35.88 -21.02 4.99
N ASN A 355 36.17 -21.69 3.86
CA ASN A 355 37.33 -22.59 3.76
C ASN A 355 38.54 -21.90 3.13
N TYR A 356 38.36 -20.69 2.58
CA TYR A 356 39.45 -20.00 1.93
C TYR A 356 40.52 -19.58 2.91
N THR A 357 41.74 -20.02 2.66
CA THR A 357 42.95 -19.57 3.40
C THR A 357 44.02 -19.23 2.37
N GLY A 358 44.42 -17.96 2.31
CA GLY A 358 45.32 -17.47 1.29
C GLY A 358 45.34 -15.97 1.14
N MET A 359 45.78 -15.51 -0.01
CA MET A 359 45.95 -14.09 -0.31
C MET A 359 44.83 -13.60 -1.23
N ALA A 360 44.25 -12.45 -0.92
CA ALA A 360 43.30 -11.76 -1.80
C ALA A 360 43.69 -10.29 -1.98
N LEU A 361 43.33 -9.71 -3.14
CA LEU A 361 43.67 -8.35 -3.56
C LEU A 361 42.41 -7.47 -3.54
N ASN A 362 42.55 -6.26 -2.99
CA ASN A 362 41.62 -5.16 -3.22
C ASN A 362 42.37 -3.87 -3.61
N GLU A 363 41.68 -2.74 -3.67
CA GLU A 363 42.25 -1.43 -4.01
C GLU A 363 43.33 -0.95 -3.03
N TYR A 364 43.42 -1.53 -1.82
CA TYR A 364 44.43 -1.20 -0.80
C TYR A 364 45.64 -2.14 -0.80
N GLY A 365 45.60 -3.25 -1.58
CA GLY A 365 46.70 -4.18 -1.70
C GLY A 365 46.32 -5.64 -1.39
N TRP A 366 47.39 -6.47 -1.16
CA TRP A 366 47.25 -7.89 -0.88
C TRP A 366 47.11 -8.16 0.63
N TRP A 367 46.08 -8.93 0.97
CA TRP A 367 45.72 -9.28 2.33
C TRP A 367 45.69 -10.79 2.54
N TYR A 368 45.94 -11.22 3.77
CA TYR A 368 45.87 -12.63 4.10
C TYR A 368 44.58 -12.98 4.80
N PHE A 369 43.93 -14.01 4.29
CA PHE A 369 42.67 -14.56 4.80
C PHE A 369 42.92 -15.93 5.45
N ASN A 370 42.20 -16.19 6.52
CA ASN A 370 42.21 -17.46 7.24
C ASN A 370 40.76 -17.89 7.52
N ASN A 371 40.35 -19.04 6.95
CA ASN A 371 38.97 -19.51 7.04
C ASN A 371 37.95 -18.42 6.62
N GLY A 372 38.16 -17.81 5.46
CA GLY A 372 37.28 -16.82 4.84
C GLY A 372 37.31 -15.43 5.47
N TYR A 373 37.98 -15.21 6.59
CA TYR A 373 38.08 -13.94 7.29
C TYR A 373 39.49 -13.32 7.19
N LEU A 374 39.54 -11.99 7.07
CA LEU A 374 40.80 -11.24 7.05
C LEU A 374 41.56 -11.43 8.36
N ASP A 375 42.76 -12.04 8.30
CA ASP A 375 43.60 -12.26 9.47
C ASP A 375 44.68 -11.17 9.62
N MET A 376 44.36 -10.12 10.35
CA MET A 376 45.27 -9.00 10.64
C MET A 376 46.44 -9.39 11.60
N ASN A 377 46.44 -10.59 12.16
CA ASN A 377 47.50 -11.05 13.02
C ASN A 377 48.50 -11.96 12.30
N TYR A 378 48.17 -12.35 11.06
CA TYR A 378 49.04 -13.24 10.30
C TYR A 378 50.41 -12.61 10.05
N THR A 379 51.42 -13.34 10.40
CA THR A 379 52.84 -13.04 10.10
C THR A 379 53.50 -14.32 9.63
N GLY A 380 53.93 -14.38 8.38
CA GLY A 380 54.48 -15.61 7.78
C GLY A 380 54.69 -15.47 6.27
N ILE A 381 54.90 -16.59 5.61
CA ILE A 381 55.04 -16.63 4.14
C ILE A 381 53.75 -17.14 3.53
N ALA A 382 53.23 -16.38 2.56
CA ALA A 382 52.11 -16.81 1.73
C ALA A 382 52.43 -16.61 0.24
N SER A 383 51.80 -17.43 -0.62
CA SER A 383 52.13 -17.47 -2.05
C SER A 383 50.87 -17.22 -2.88
N ASN A 384 51.05 -16.51 -4.02
CA ASN A 384 50.09 -16.35 -5.09
C ASN A 384 50.74 -16.63 -6.44
N GLU A 385 50.04 -16.35 -7.53
CA GLU A 385 50.54 -16.49 -8.90
C GLU A 385 51.78 -15.63 -9.24
N TYR A 386 52.04 -14.59 -8.45
CA TYR A 386 53.18 -13.66 -8.63
C TYR A 386 54.39 -14.02 -7.75
N GLY A 387 54.27 -15.02 -6.87
CA GLY A 387 55.40 -15.48 -6.03
C GLY A 387 55.01 -15.70 -4.58
N SER A 388 56.05 -15.91 -3.73
CA SER A 388 55.91 -16.03 -2.29
C SER A 388 56.29 -14.72 -1.60
N TRP A 389 55.48 -14.30 -0.64
CA TRP A 389 55.61 -12.99 -0.02
C TRP A 389 55.63 -13.12 1.52
N TYR A 390 56.41 -12.26 2.14
CA TYR A 390 56.41 -12.12 3.57
C TYR A 390 55.31 -11.16 4.04
N TYR A 391 54.46 -11.67 4.89
CA TYR A 391 53.37 -10.95 5.52
C TYR A 391 53.72 -10.54 6.94
N ARG A 392 53.28 -9.34 7.33
CA ARG A 392 53.26 -8.87 8.70
C ARG A 392 51.95 -8.13 8.95
N ASN A 393 51.25 -8.54 10.03
CA ASN A 393 49.94 -7.97 10.38
C ASN A 393 48.95 -8.04 9.20
N GLY A 394 48.84 -9.21 8.56
CA GLY A 394 47.85 -9.50 7.52
C GLY A 394 48.15 -8.90 6.13
N THR A 395 49.18 -8.09 5.96
CA THR A 395 49.55 -7.46 4.67
C THR A 395 50.97 -7.73 4.27
N ILE A 396 51.32 -7.61 2.96
CA ILE A 396 52.69 -7.79 2.47
C ILE A 396 53.60 -6.73 3.09
N ALA A 397 54.72 -7.17 3.65
CA ALA A 397 55.74 -6.31 4.24
C ALA A 397 56.72 -5.77 3.16
N TYR A 398 56.25 -4.96 2.20
CA TYR A 398 57.03 -4.45 1.08
C TYR A 398 58.31 -3.74 1.45
N GLY A 399 58.41 -3.12 2.63
CA GLY A 399 59.65 -2.45 3.08
C GLY A 399 60.65 -3.40 3.77
N TYR A 400 60.36 -4.69 3.87
CA TYR A 400 61.21 -5.64 4.58
C TYR A 400 62.20 -6.33 3.65
N SER A 401 63.49 -6.33 4.02
CA SER A 401 64.54 -7.13 3.40
C SER A 401 65.38 -7.75 4.48
N GLY A 402 65.63 -9.07 4.41
CA GLY A 402 66.35 -9.82 5.42
C GLY A 402 65.96 -11.30 5.39
N THR A 403 66.34 -12.03 6.44
CA THR A 403 65.92 -13.42 6.64
C THR A 403 64.75 -13.50 7.61
N VAL A 404 63.80 -14.38 7.33
CA VAL A 404 62.67 -14.69 8.20
C VAL A 404 62.56 -16.20 8.38
N GLU A 405 62.27 -16.63 9.59
CA GLU A 405 61.83 -17.99 9.87
C GLU A 405 60.28 -18.00 9.78
N ASP A 406 59.73 -18.79 8.88
CA ASP A 406 58.30 -18.96 8.79
C ASP A 406 57.84 -19.83 9.98
N THR A 407 57.00 -19.23 10.81
CA THR A 407 56.54 -19.85 12.07
C THR A 407 55.69 -21.11 11.87
N TYR A 408 55.09 -21.27 10.70
CA TYR A 408 54.25 -22.43 10.35
C TYR A 408 55.04 -23.60 9.78
N SER A 409 56.05 -23.32 8.95
CA SER A 409 56.86 -24.37 8.33
C SER A 409 58.22 -24.58 9.00
N GLY A 410 58.68 -23.64 9.84
CA GLY A 410 60.02 -23.64 10.44
C GLY A 410 61.16 -23.43 9.42
N LYS A 411 60.84 -23.05 8.19
CA LYS A 411 61.83 -22.79 7.15
C LYS A 411 62.35 -21.35 7.21
N ILE A 412 63.62 -21.19 6.89
CA ILE A 412 64.26 -19.87 6.81
C ILE A 412 64.24 -19.43 5.32
N TYR A 413 63.66 -18.25 5.10
CA TYR A 413 63.57 -17.63 3.77
C TYR A 413 64.36 -16.32 3.70
N THR A 414 64.93 -16.04 2.57
CA THR A 414 65.52 -14.73 2.23
C THR A 414 64.47 -13.89 1.54
N VAL A 415 64.20 -12.69 2.07
CA VAL A 415 63.18 -11.76 1.59
C VAL A 415 63.87 -10.48 1.12
N GLN A 416 63.46 -9.97 -0.04
CA GLN A 416 63.85 -8.66 -0.55
C GLN A 416 62.59 -7.85 -0.96
N ASN A 417 62.39 -6.70 -0.29
CA ASN A 417 61.22 -5.84 -0.49
C ASN A 417 59.89 -6.61 -0.41
N GLY A 418 59.78 -7.49 0.59
CA GLY A 418 58.64 -8.33 0.82
C GLY A 418 58.57 -9.63 -0.02
N LEU A 419 59.28 -9.71 -1.14
CA LEU A 419 59.32 -10.90 -2.00
C LEU A 419 60.32 -11.92 -1.49
N VAL A 420 59.94 -13.18 -1.42
CA VAL A 420 60.86 -14.31 -1.11
C VAL A 420 61.72 -14.61 -2.32
N ILE A 421 63.03 -14.59 -2.15
CA ILE A 421 64.02 -14.79 -3.24
C ILE A 421 64.83 -16.08 -3.10
N ALA A 422 64.83 -16.67 -1.90
CA ALA A 422 65.46 -17.96 -1.60
C ALA A 422 64.91 -18.59 -0.29
#